data_a85439c0eb66f61931ee78cef18570ad
#
_entry.id   a85439c0eb66f61931ee78cef18570ad
#
_cell.length_a   1.000
_cell.length_b   1.000
_cell.length_c   1.000
_cell.angle_alpha   90.00
_cell.angle_beta   90.00
_cell.angle_gamma   90.00
#
_symmetry.space_group_name_H-M   'P 1'
#
loop_
_entity.id
_entity.type
_entity.pdbx_description
1 polymer ?
#
loop_
_entity_poly.entity_id
_entity_poly.type
_entity_poly.pdbx_seq_one_letter_code
_entity_poly.pdbx_strand_id
1 'polypeptide(L)'
;DIRPIGHDIKRGECVLAKGTHMGPSEIGLLATVGVTEVEVNKFPVVAVMSTGNELLNPEDDLLPGKIRDSNRSTLLATIQEHGYPTINLGIVGDNPDDLLNALNEGISRADVIITSGGVSMGEKVCMMDTIGSKQMV
;
A
#
# COMPACT_ATOMS: atom_id res chain seq x y z
N ASP A 1 -46.55 -17.34 2.98
CA ASP A 1 -46.30 -16.09 3.61
C ASP A 1 -45.35 -15.24 2.78
N ILE A 2 -45.94 -14.33 2.00
CA ILE A 2 -45.20 -13.42 1.15
C ILE A 2 -44.94 -12.15 1.93
N ARG A 3 -43.68 -11.76 2.05
CA ARG A 3 -43.32 -10.53 2.68
C ARG A 3 -43.71 -9.33 1.79
N PRO A 4 -44.29 -8.28 2.35
CA PRO A 4 -44.60 -7.11 1.56
C PRO A 4 -43.33 -6.39 1.10
N ILE A 5 -43.45 -5.62 0.03
CA ILE A 5 -42.33 -4.77 -0.45
C ILE A 5 -41.90 -3.84 0.68
N GLY A 6 -40.59 -3.78 0.93
CA GLY A 6 -40.03 -2.96 1.99
C GLY A 6 -40.11 -3.59 3.39
N HIS A 7 -40.41 -4.88 3.50
CA HIS A 7 -40.51 -5.54 4.80
C HIS A 7 -39.16 -5.58 5.53
N ASP A 8 -38.11 -5.99 4.85
CA ASP A 8 -36.74 -6.06 5.44
C ASP A 8 -35.94 -4.79 5.17
N ILE A 9 -36.00 -4.30 3.94
CA ILE A 9 -35.31 -3.07 3.52
C ILE A 9 -36.34 -2.16 2.87
N LYS A 10 -36.50 -0.94 3.39
CA LYS A 10 -37.47 0.02 2.90
C LYS A 10 -36.92 0.79 1.71
N ARG A 11 -37.81 1.12 0.77
CA ARG A 11 -37.46 1.93 -0.38
C ARG A 11 -36.95 3.32 0.08
N GLY A 12 -35.81 3.73 -0.48
CA GLY A 12 -35.16 4.98 -0.10
C GLY A 12 -34.27 4.89 1.11
N GLU A 13 -34.21 3.73 1.76
CA GLU A 13 -33.33 3.49 2.90
C GLU A 13 -31.88 3.39 2.45
N CYS A 14 -30.98 4.01 3.20
CA CYS A 14 -29.53 3.85 2.95
C CYS A 14 -29.08 2.49 3.44
N VAL A 15 -28.67 1.62 2.51
CA VAL A 15 -28.20 0.28 2.85
C VAL A 15 -26.68 0.21 3.05
N LEU A 16 -25.93 1.08 2.36
CA LEU A 16 -24.48 1.22 2.52
C LEU A 16 -24.10 2.69 2.45
N ALA A 17 -23.32 3.13 3.42
CA ALA A 17 -22.84 4.50 3.46
C ALA A 17 -21.57 4.68 2.63
N LYS A 18 -21.35 5.91 2.17
CA LYS A 18 -20.09 6.30 1.54
C LYS A 18 -18.91 6.00 2.49
N GLY A 19 -17.84 5.43 1.95
CA GLY A 19 -16.68 5.06 2.74
C GLY A 19 -16.72 3.64 3.29
N THR A 20 -17.79 2.90 3.04
CA THR A 20 -17.88 1.50 3.48
C THR A 20 -16.85 0.63 2.74
N HIS A 21 -16.12 -0.16 3.51
CA HIS A 21 -15.23 -1.17 2.93
C HIS A 21 -16.07 -2.31 2.33
N MET A 22 -15.88 -2.56 1.04
CA MET A 22 -16.68 -3.55 0.31
C MET A 22 -16.09 -4.94 0.49
N GLY A 23 -16.84 -5.82 1.15
CA GLY A 23 -16.52 -7.23 1.30
C GLY A 23 -17.67 -8.11 0.83
N PRO A 24 -17.59 -9.43 1.06
CA PRO A 24 -18.65 -10.35 0.62
C PRO A 24 -20.06 -10.01 1.13
N SER A 25 -20.17 -9.58 2.38
CA SER A 25 -21.47 -9.20 2.96
C SER A 25 -22.09 -8.00 2.26
N GLU A 26 -21.29 -7.00 1.94
CA GLU A 26 -21.72 -5.78 1.25
C GLU A 26 -22.12 -6.08 -0.20
N ILE A 27 -21.39 -6.96 -0.85
CA ILE A 27 -21.73 -7.43 -2.21
C ILE A 27 -23.07 -8.16 -2.21
N GLY A 28 -23.30 -9.02 -1.22
CA GLY A 28 -24.57 -9.71 -1.06
C GLY A 28 -25.72 -8.76 -0.81
N LEU A 29 -25.50 -7.74 0.01
CA LEU A 29 -26.50 -6.72 0.28
C LEU A 29 -26.87 -5.92 -0.96
N LEU A 30 -25.89 -5.53 -1.76
CA LEU A 30 -26.13 -4.85 -3.04
C LEU A 30 -26.94 -5.73 -4.00
N ALA A 31 -26.60 -7.02 -4.06
CA ALA A 31 -27.37 -7.97 -4.87
C ALA A 31 -28.81 -8.06 -4.43
N THR A 32 -29.07 -8.04 -3.12
CA THR A 32 -30.41 -8.07 -2.55
C THR A 32 -31.28 -6.92 -3.05
N VAL A 33 -30.68 -5.74 -3.20
CA VAL A 33 -31.42 -4.55 -3.67
C VAL A 33 -31.30 -4.32 -5.18
N GLY A 34 -30.71 -5.27 -5.92
CA GLY A 34 -30.65 -5.23 -7.38
C GLY A 34 -29.56 -4.34 -7.95
N VAL A 35 -28.57 -3.96 -7.17
CA VAL A 35 -27.45 -3.15 -7.63
C VAL A 35 -26.30 -4.06 -8.08
N THR A 36 -25.92 -3.94 -9.35
CA THR A 36 -24.86 -4.77 -9.95
C THR A 36 -23.56 -4.02 -10.16
N GLU A 37 -23.60 -2.70 -10.14
CA GLU A 37 -22.41 -1.86 -10.33
C GLU A 37 -22.41 -0.75 -9.29
N VAL A 38 -21.25 -0.47 -8.72
CA VAL A 38 -21.06 0.60 -7.75
C VAL A 38 -19.68 1.20 -7.95
N GLU A 39 -19.59 2.52 -7.86
CA GLU A 39 -18.30 3.21 -7.91
C GLU A 39 -17.55 3.03 -6.60
N VAL A 40 -16.30 2.60 -6.71
CA VAL A 40 -15.41 2.42 -5.57
C VAL A 40 -14.09 3.14 -5.81
N ASN A 41 -13.40 3.48 -4.73
CA ASN A 41 -12.06 4.01 -4.82
C ASN A 41 -11.11 2.90 -5.30
N LYS A 42 -10.20 3.26 -6.18
CA LYS A 42 -9.12 2.34 -6.56
C LYS A 42 -8.20 2.14 -5.37
N PHE A 43 -7.68 0.93 -5.22
CA PHE A 43 -6.61 0.70 -4.25
C PHE A 43 -5.38 1.51 -4.66
N PRO A 44 -4.74 2.18 -3.69
CA PRO A 44 -3.51 2.88 -3.98
C PRO A 44 -2.41 1.91 -4.41
N VAL A 45 -1.55 2.36 -5.30
CA VAL A 45 -0.34 1.64 -5.66
C VAL A 45 0.72 1.95 -4.61
N VAL A 46 1.28 0.93 -4.00
CA VAL A 46 2.24 1.07 -2.91
C VAL A 46 3.63 0.64 -3.37
N ALA A 47 4.58 1.56 -3.33
CA ALA A 47 5.97 1.25 -3.60
C ALA A 47 6.70 0.97 -2.29
N VAL A 48 7.58 -0.02 -2.30
CA VAL A 48 8.37 -0.40 -1.13
C VAL A 48 9.84 -0.38 -1.50
N MET A 49 10.63 0.27 -0.66
CA MET A 49 12.08 0.26 -0.80
C MET A 49 12.73 0.04 0.56
N SER A 50 13.95 -0.50 0.51
CA SER A 50 14.81 -0.63 1.69
C SER A 50 16.01 0.28 1.53
N THR A 51 16.49 0.86 2.61
CA THR A 51 17.71 1.65 2.61
C THR A 51 18.70 1.07 3.58
N GLY A 52 19.95 1.02 3.17
CA GLY A 52 21.02 0.54 4.02
C GLY A 52 22.14 -0.10 3.19
N ASN A 53 23.37 0.27 3.49
CA ASN A 53 24.53 -0.27 2.78
C ASN A 53 24.91 -1.68 3.26
N GLU A 54 24.33 -2.13 4.38
CA GLU A 54 24.52 -3.46 4.94
C GLU A 54 23.61 -4.52 4.31
N LEU A 55 22.62 -4.10 3.51
CA LEU A 55 21.58 -5.00 3.00
C LEU A 55 21.99 -5.69 1.71
N LEU A 56 21.61 -6.97 1.62
CA LEU A 56 21.71 -7.79 0.41
C LEU A 56 20.31 -8.23 -0.01
N ASN A 57 20.12 -8.49 -1.29
CA ASN A 57 18.90 -9.10 -1.78
C ASN A 57 18.81 -10.56 -1.30
N PRO A 58 17.59 -11.12 -1.19
CA PRO A 58 17.44 -12.51 -0.72
C PRO A 58 18.23 -13.54 -1.54
N GLU A 59 18.41 -13.30 -2.83
CA GLU A 59 19.13 -14.19 -3.73
C GLU A 59 20.66 -14.07 -3.66
N ASP A 60 21.17 -13.04 -3.01
CA ASP A 60 22.61 -12.78 -2.94
C ASP A 60 23.28 -13.68 -1.92
N ASP A 61 24.54 -14.04 -2.16
CA ASP A 61 25.36 -14.76 -1.20
C ASP A 61 25.68 -13.87 0.00
N LEU A 62 25.67 -14.47 1.18
CA LEU A 62 25.97 -13.75 2.40
C LEU A 62 27.44 -13.35 2.47
N LEU A 63 27.68 -12.07 2.71
CA LEU A 63 29.02 -11.49 2.80
C LEU A 63 29.29 -10.98 4.22
N PRO A 64 30.56 -10.91 4.66
CA PRO A 64 30.89 -10.34 5.98
C PRO A 64 30.34 -8.92 6.13
N GLY A 65 29.74 -8.65 7.29
CA GLY A 65 29.17 -7.35 7.60
C GLY A 65 27.88 -7.03 6.87
N LYS A 66 27.32 -7.97 6.12
CA LYS A 66 26.07 -7.81 5.37
C LYS A 66 24.98 -8.70 5.94
N ILE A 67 23.75 -8.27 5.76
CA ILE A 67 22.56 -9.07 6.09
C ILE A 67 21.59 -9.03 4.90
N ARG A 68 20.79 -10.08 4.77
CA ARG A 68 19.76 -10.11 3.73
C ARG A 68 18.57 -9.24 4.16
N ASP A 69 18.00 -8.57 3.18
CA ASP A 69 16.82 -7.73 3.38
C ASP A 69 15.56 -8.60 3.45
N SER A 70 15.06 -8.83 4.66
CA SER A 70 13.83 -9.58 4.86
C SER A 70 12.60 -8.67 4.97
N ASN A 71 12.78 -7.45 5.46
CA ASN A 71 11.67 -6.54 5.74
C ASN A 71 10.92 -6.16 4.47
N ARG A 72 11.63 -5.87 3.39
CA ARG A 72 10.98 -5.51 2.11
C ARG A 72 10.12 -6.65 1.59
N SER A 73 10.61 -7.88 1.65
CA SER A 73 9.84 -9.06 1.23
C SER A 73 8.58 -9.24 2.09
N THR A 74 8.70 -9.09 3.39
CA THR A 74 7.57 -9.19 4.32
C THR A 74 6.53 -8.09 4.03
N LEU A 75 6.99 -6.86 3.85
CA LEU A 75 6.09 -5.75 3.54
C LEU A 75 5.36 -5.95 2.22
N LEU A 76 6.07 -6.33 1.17
CA LEU A 76 5.45 -6.59 -0.13
C LEU A 76 4.39 -7.69 -0.04
N ALA A 77 4.70 -8.78 0.63
CA ALA A 77 3.77 -9.90 0.80
C ALA A 77 2.53 -9.48 1.58
N THR A 78 2.71 -8.72 2.66
CA THR A 78 1.60 -8.25 3.49
C THR A 78 0.68 -7.30 2.72
N ILE A 79 1.27 -6.37 1.98
CA ILE A 79 0.51 -5.41 1.19
C ILE A 79 -0.29 -6.12 0.09
N GLN A 80 0.34 -7.08 -0.59
CA GLN A 80 -0.31 -7.87 -1.65
C GLN A 80 -1.42 -8.74 -1.09
N GLU A 81 -1.24 -9.29 0.11
CA GLU A 81 -2.27 -10.08 0.78
C GLU A 81 -3.55 -9.28 1.00
N HIS A 82 -3.43 -7.97 1.23
CA HIS A 82 -4.57 -7.07 1.39
C HIS A 82 -5.12 -6.53 0.05
N GLY A 83 -4.60 -7.01 -1.07
CA GLY A 83 -5.11 -6.67 -2.40
C GLY A 83 -4.54 -5.41 -3.03
N TYR A 84 -3.54 -4.79 -2.44
CA TYR A 84 -2.95 -3.58 -3.00
C TYR A 84 -1.90 -3.91 -4.06
N PRO A 85 -1.90 -3.21 -5.20
CA PRO A 85 -0.81 -3.35 -6.17
C PRO A 85 0.48 -2.76 -5.60
N THR A 86 1.59 -3.44 -5.84
CA THR A 86 2.88 -3.05 -5.29
C THR A 86 3.92 -2.80 -6.38
N ILE A 87 4.88 -1.94 -6.04
CA ILE A 87 6.08 -1.71 -6.83
C ILE A 87 7.28 -1.94 -5.92
N ASN A 88 8.17 -2.81 -6.35
CA ASN A 88 9.39 -3.13 -5.61
C ASN A 88 10.51 -2.23 -6.11
N LEU A 89 10.90 -1.25 -5.30
CA LEU A 89 11.99 -0.33 -5.62
C LEU A 89 13.37 -0.87 -5.23
N GLY A 90 13.42 -2.03 -4.57
CA GLY A 90 14.67 -2.68 -4.24
C GLY A 90 15.39 -2.06 -3.05
N ILE A 91 16.69 -2.33 -2.98
CA ILE A 91 17.58 -1.76 -1.97
C ILE A 91 18.21 -0.50 -2.55
N VAL A 92 18.12 0.59 -1.82
CA VAL A 92 18.62 1.90 -2.24
C VAL A 92 19.83 2.24 -1.37
N GLY A 93 20.88 2.74 -1.99
CA GLY A 93 22.08 3.19 -1.29
C GLY A 93 21.77 4.29 -0.30
N ASP A 94 22.52 4.31 0.80
CA ASP A 94 22.30 5.27 1.88
C ASP A 94 23.04 6.59 1.60
N ASN A 95 22.71 7.20 0.46
CA ASN A 95 23.24 8.49 0.06
C ASN A 95 22.13 9.34 -0.61
N PRO A 96 22.24 10.67 -0.56
CA PRO A 96 21.17 11.55 -1.05
C PRO A 96 20.80 11.35 -2.51
N ASP A 97 21.77 11.12 -3.38
CA ASP A 97 21.50 11.00 -4.83
C ASP A 97 20.72 9.74 -5.17
N ASP A 98 21.12 8.59 -4.63
CA ASP A 98 20.42 7.33 -4.84
C ASP A 98 19.01 7.38 -4.23
N LEU A 99 18.91 7.96 -3.04
CA LEU A 99 17.64 8.09 -2.35
C LEU A 99 16.68 8.99 -3.14
N LEU A 100 17.16 10.13 -3.64
CA LEU A 100 16.35 11.04 -4.43
C LEU A 100 15.86 10.38 -5.72
N ASN A 101 16.73 9.65 -6.42
CA ASN A 101 16.36 8.95 -7.64
C ASN A 101 15.27 7.91 -7.38
N ALA A 102 15.41 7.13 -6.31
CA ALA A 102 14.43 6.12 -5.94
C ALA A 102 13.09 6.74 -5.55
N LEU A 103 13.11 7.85 -4.80
CA LEU A 103 11.89 8.56 -4.42
C LEU A 103 11.18 9.15 -5.65
N ASN A 104 11.92 9.72 -6.59
CA ASN A 104 11.35 10.26 -7.82
C ASN A 104 10.69 9.15 -8.66
N GLU A 105 11.33 7.99 -8.76
CA GLU A 105 10.74 6.83 -9.43
C GLU A 105 9.45 6.40 -8.73
N GLY A 106 9.48 6.29 -7.40
CA GLY A 106 8.32 5.92 -6.62
C GLY A 106 7.17 6.91 -6.77
N ILE A 107 7.46 8.21 -6.71
CA ILE A 107 6.45 9.27 -6.86
C ILE A 107 5.77 9.20 -8.24
N SER A 108 6.52 8.87 -9.28
CA SER A 108 5.97 8.81 -10.64
C SER A 108 5.09 7.58 -10.87
N ARG A 109 5.24 6.52 -10.07
CA ARG A 109 4.60 5.21 -10.30
C ARG A 109 3.62 4.80 -9.22
N ALA A 110 3.71 5.37 -8.02
CA ALA A 110 2.94 4.92 -6.87
C ALA A 110 2.24 6.09 -6.18
N ASP A 111 1.24 5.75 -5.39
CA ASP A 111 0.49 6.70 -4.56
C ASP A 111 1.08 6.81 -3.16
N VAL A 112 1.72 5.74 -2.69
CA VAL A 112 2.32 5.66 -1.35
C VAL A 112 3.70 5.01 -1.49
N ILE A 113 4.67 5.53 -0.75
CA ILE A 113 6.00 4.95 -0.68
C ILE A 113 6.26 4.53 0.77
N ILE A 114 6.59 3.26 0.96
CA ILE A 114 6.99 2.71 2.25
C ILE A 114 8.49 2.44 2.20
N THR A 115 9.20 2.95 3.20
CA THR A 115 10.63 2.73 3.33
C THR A 115 10.93 1.92 4.56
N SER A 116 11.85 0.96 4.43
CA SER A 116 12.43 0.22 5.54
C SER A 116 13.86 0.69 5.73
N GLY A 117 14.19 1.18 6.91
CA GLY A 117 15.47 1.80 7.18
C GLY A 117 15.48 3.30 6.89
N GLY A 118 16.62 3.93 7.06
CA GLY A 118 16.79 5.35 6.78
C GLY A 118 16.11 6.29 7.76
N VAL A 119 15.61 5.77 8.87
CA VAL A 119 14.89 6.55 9.90
C VAL A 119 15.62 6.56 11.23
N SER A 120 16.84 6.08 11.26
CA SER A 120 17.65 6.16 12.47
C SER A 120 18.07 7.60 12.75
N MET A 121 18.31 7.86 14.01
CA MET A 121 18.54 9.22 14.51
C MET A 121 19.66 9.94 13.80
N GLY A 122 19.41 11.19 13.47
CA GLY A 122 20.41 12.20 13.09
C GLY A 122 20.36 12.61 11.62
N GLU A 123 20.74 11.79 10.67
CA GLU A 123 21.10 12.29 9.34
C GLU A 123 20.08 12.01 8.23
N LYS A 124 18.93 11.42 8.54
CA LYS A 124 18.03 10.88 7.51
C LYS A 124 16.79 11.70 7.24
N VAL A 125 16.79 12.93 7.67
CA VAL A 125 15.61 13.80 7.60
C VAL A 125 15.33 14.31 6.18
N CYS A 126 16.33 14.28 5.32
CA CYS A 126 16.19 14.74 3.93
C CYS A 126 15.10 14.01 3.14
N MET A 127 14.72 12.82 3.56
CA MET A 127 13.63 12.09 2.91
C MET A 127 12.29 12.80 3.04
N MET A 128 12.03 13.40 4.18
CA MET A 128 10.76 14.08 4.44
C MET A 128 10.57 15.30 3.55
N ASP A 129 11.65 16.03 3.31
CA ASP A 129 11.60 17.25 2.49
C ASP A 129 11.47 16.97 1.01
N THR A 130 11.80 15.76 0.57
CA THR A 130 11.86 15.40 -0.85
C THR A 130 10.52 14.93 -1.39
N ILE A 131 9.66 14.38 -0.56
CA ILE A 131 8.43 13.70 -1.00
C ILE A 131 7.35 14.66 -1.46
N GLY A 132 7.37 15.91 -1.03
CA GLY A 132 6.38 16.89 -1.43
C GLY A 132 4.98 16.51 -0.95
N SER A 133 4.04 16.40 -1.88
CA SER A 133 2.63 16.10 -1.56
C SER A 133 2.33 14.62 -1.35
N LYS A 134 3.27 13.71 -1.60
CA LYS A 134 3.08 12.28 -1.37
C LYS A 134 3.27 11.94 0.08
N GLN A 135 2.50 10.97 0.56
CA GLN A 135 2.61 10.49 1.93
C GLN A 135 3.66 9.38 2.02
N MET A 136 4.54 9.49 3.02
CA MET A 136 5.53 8.46 3.31
C MET A 136 5.18 7.74 4.61
N VAL A 137 5.34 6.44 4.57
CA VAL A 137 5.08 5.57 5.72
C VAL A 137 6.30 4.69 6.01
#